data_a243c04095b681e1d8f50873b7869a8b
#
_entry.id   a243c04095b681e1d8f50873b7869a8b
#
_cell.length_a   1.000
_cell.length_b   1.000
_cell.length_c   1.000
_cell.angle_alpha   90.00
_cell.angle_beta   90.00
_cell.angle_gamma   90.00
#
_symmetry.space_group_name_H-M   'P 1'
#
loop_
_entity.id
_entity.type
_entity.pdbx_description
1 polymer ?
#
loop_
_entity_poly.entity_id
_entity_poly.type
_entity_poly.pdbx_seq_one_letter_code
_entity_poly.pdbx_strand_id
1 'polypeptide(L)'
;MGDRTGLIVDYGGVLTTDIFASFRAFCEAEGLAPEAVRERFRNDPGARGMLEKLETGELTEAQFEPRLAAVLEVESERLIDRLFGGMELDPAMLDGVRAARRAGVRTGLLSNSWGHDRYAPLDDLFDARVISGEVGIRKPDPAIYALICERLALAPAACVFVDDLPGNLKPARALGMATVLHRGDAAATLADAGALLGYDLRPRP
;
A
#
# COMPACT_ATOMS: atom_id res chain seq x y z
N MET A 1 11.06 23.80 12.75
CA MET A 1 10.38 23.47 11.49
C MET A 1 11.02 22.18 11.01
N GLY A 2 10.23 21.17 10.71
CA GLY A 2 10.77 19.87 10.27
C GLY A 2 11.44 20.00 8.91
N ASP A 3 12.67 19.50 8.78
CA ASP A 3 13.41 19.50 7.51
C ASP A 3 12.85 18.49 6.48
N ARG A 4 11.70 17.87 6.78
CA ARG A 4 11.08 16.86 5.91
C ARG A 4 10.10 17.51 4.95
N THR A 5 10.26 17.16 3.68
CA THR A 5 9.54 17.77 2.56
C THR A 5 8.88 16.74 1.64
N GLY A 6 8.94 15.44 2.01
CA GLY A 6 8.34 14.34 1.29
C GLY A 6 7.38 13.53 2.16
N LEU A 7 6.20 13.21 1.63
CA LEU A 7 5.22 12.27 2.18
C LEU A 7 5.06 11.10 1.21
N ILE A 8 5.44 9.92 1.64
CA ILE A 8 5.26 8.68 0.88
C ILE A 8 4.22 7.85 1.60
N VAL A 9 3.23 7.35 0.88
CA VAL A 9 2.14 6.54 1.45
C VAL A 9 2.00 5.22 0.71
N ASP A 10 1.64 4.15 1.44
CA ASP A 10 1.16 2.92 0.84
C ASP A 10 -0.27 3.10 0.31
N TYR A 11 -0.72 2.17 -0.51
CA TYR A 11 -2.07 2.15 -1.06
C TYR A 11 -3.01 1.31 -0.19
N GLY A 12 -2.79 0.01 -0.18
CA GLY A 12 -3.68 -0.94 0.47
C GLY A 12 -3.64 -0.83 2.00
N GLY A 13 -4.80 -0.66 2.64
CA GLY A 13 -4.87 -0.51 4.10
C GLY A 13 -4.38 0.85 4.62
N VAL A 14 -3.95 1.77 3.75
CA VAL A 14 -3.58 3.16 4.09
C VAL A 14 -4.45 4.17 3.34
N LEU A 15 -4.45 4.14 2.01
CA LEU A 15 -5.34 4.96 1.18
C LEU A 15 -6.68 4.27 0.90
N THR A 16 -6.79 3.00 1.29
CA THR A 16 -8.02 2.21 1.21
C THR A 16 -8.38 1.67 2.59
N THR A 17 -9.60 1.17 2.69
CA THR A 17 -10.02 0.35 3.83
C THR A 17 -9.13 -0.89 4.00
N ASP A 18 -9.21 -1.52 5.18
CA ASP A 18 -8.40 -2.70 5.55
C ASP A 18 -8.57 -3.85 4.53
N ILE A 19 -7.45 -4.24 3.90
CA ILE A 19 -7.40 -5.35 2.95
C ILE A 19 -7.87 -6.66 3.59
N PHE A 20 -7.55 -6.89 4.85
CA PHE A 20 -7.97 -8.12 5.55
C PHE A 20 -9.48 -8.14 5.81
N ALA A 21 -10.13 -6.98 5.90
CA ALA A 21 -11.59 -6.91 5.94
C ALA A 21 -12.20 -7.38 4.59
N SER A 22 -11.61 -6.97 3.46
CA SER A 22 -12.02 -7.46 2.14
C SER A 22 -11.82 -8.97 2.00
N PHE A 23 -10.69 -9.51 2.48
CA PHE A 23 -10.45 -10.95 2.49
C PHE A 23 -11.47 -11.72 3.34
N ARG A 24 -11.87 -11.19 4.51
CA ARG A 24 -12.92 -11.80 5.34
C ARG A 24 -14.27 -11.81 4.65
N ALA A 25 -14.66 -10.70 4.03
CA ALA A 25 -15.89 -10.60 3.26
C ALA A 25 -15.91 -11.60 2.08
N PHE A 26 -14.80 -11.73 1.38
CA PHE A 26 -14.63 -12.76 0.35
C PHE A 26 -14.78 -14.17 0.92
N CYS A 27 -14.10 -14.49 2.02
CA CYS A 27 -14.20 -15.81 2.66
C CYS A 27 -15.64 -16.14 3.05
N GLU A 28 -16.38 -15.18 3.61
CA GLU A 28 -17.79 -15.35 3.96
C GLU A 28 -18.65 -15.65 2.72
N ALA A 29 -18.44 -14.90 1.63
CA ALA A 29 -19.17 -15.08 0.38
C ALA A 29 -18.90 -16.44 -0.28
N GLU A 30 -17.68 -16.96 -0.16
CA GLU A 30 -17.26 -18.28 -0.70
C GLU A 30 -17.50 -19.45 0.27
N GLY A 31 -18.05 -19.20 1.47
CA GLY A 31 -18.26 -20.22 2.50
C GLY A 31 -16.99 -20.78 3.13
N LEU A 32 -15.90 -20.01 3.08
CA LEU A 32 -14.59 -20.33 3.69
C LEU A 32 -14.53 -19.85 5.15
N ALA A 33 -13.57 -20.39 5.92
CA ALA A 33 -13.25 -19.81 7.21
C ALA A 33 -12.78 -18.35 7.08
N PRO A 34 -13.17 -17.44 7.99
CA PRO A 34 -12.94 -15.99 7.81
C PRO A 34 -11.48 -15.56 7.56
N GLU A 35 -10.53 -16.33 8.10
CA GLU A 35 -9.09 -16.03 7.95
C GLU A 35 -8.40 -16.93 6.89
N ALA A 36 -9.14 -17.74 6.12
CA ALA A 36 -8.58 -18.76 5.23
C ALA A 36 -7.58 -18.17 4.22
N VAL A 37 -7.91 -17.06 3.56
CA VAL A 37 -7.01 -16.40 2.61
C VAL A 37 -5.74 -15.91 3.30
N ARG A 38 -5.89 -15.22 4.43
CA ARG A 38 -4.77 -14.66 5.19
C ARG A 38 -3.86 -15.76 5.75
N GLU A 39 -4.44 -16.82 6.29
CA GLU A 39 -3.70 -17.98 6.79
C GLU A 39 -2.95 -18.69 5.66
N ARG A 40 -3.57 -18.82 4.49
CA ARG A 40 -2.94 -19.43 3.33
C ARG A 40 -1.68 -18.63 2.94
N PHE A 41 -1.78 -17.34 2.76
CA PHE A 41 -0.60 -16.51 2.45
C PHE A 41 0.46 -16.48 3.57
N ARG A 42 0.04 -16.64 4.84
CA ARG A 42 0.97 -16.69 5.98
C ARG A 42 1.71 -18.02 6.06
N ASN A 43 1.01 -19.14 5.92
CA ASN A 43 1.48 -20.47 6.32
C ASN A 43 1.89 -21.36 5.15
N ASP A 44 1.44 -21.07 3.93
CA ASP A 44 1.78 -21.81 2.71
C ASP A 44 2.84 -21.07 1.90
N PRO A 45 4.11 -21.58 1.85
CA PRO A 45 5.17 -20.96 1.08
C PRO A 45 4.86 -20.87 -0.43
N GLY A 46 4.08 -21.83 -0.98
CA GLY A 46 3.66 -21.81 -2.38
C GLY A 46 2.72 -20.65 -2.67
N ALA A 47 1.67 -20.47 -1.84
CA ALA A 47 0.74 -19.35 -1.96
C ALA A 47 1.44 -18.00 -1.80
N ARG A 48 2.33 -17.90 -0.80
CA ARG A 48 3.15 -16.70 -0.60
C ARG A 48 4.03 -16.40 -1.80
N GLY A 49 4.76 -17.37 -2.31
CA GLY A 49 5.62 -17.21 -3.49
C GLY A 49 4.84 -16.83 -4.75
N MET A 50 3.59 -17.31 -4.91
CA MET A 50 2.73 -16.86 -6.01
C MET A 50 2.33 -15.38 -5.87
N LEU A 51 1.97 -14.94 -4.65
CA LEU A 51 1.64 -13.53 -4.40
C LEU A 51 2.87 -12.64 -4.65
N GLU A 52 4.06 -13.04 -4.17
CA GLU A 52 5.29 -12.31 -4.41
C GLU A 52 5.59 -12.16 -5.91
N LYS A 53 5.39 -13.20 -6.70
CA LYS A 53 5.56 -13.16 -8.16
C LYS A 53 4.53 -12.28 -8.86
N LEU A 54 3.29 -12.26 -8.38
CA LEU A 54 2.28 -11.34 -8.88
C LEU A 54 2.68 -9.89 -8.57
N GLU A 55 3.09 -9.61 -7.34
CA GLU A 55 3.53 -8.29 -6.88
C GLU A 55 4.84 -7.80 -7.53
N THR A 56 5.66 -8.70 -8.08
CA THR A 56 6.87 -8.34 -8.85
C THR A 56 6.66 -8.36 -10.36
N GLY A 57 5.45 -8.67 -10.82
CA GLY A 57 5.13 -8.75 -12.25
C GLY A 57 5.66 -10.01 -12.96
N GLU A 58 6.22 -10.97 -12.21
CA GLU A 58 6.64 -12.27 -12.75
C GLU A 58 5.45 -13.18 -13.11
N LEU A 59 4.30 -12.98 -12.47
CA LEU A 59 3.02 -13.58 -12.83
C LEU A 59 2.02 -12.51 -13.23
N THR A 60 1.23 -12.80 -14.25
CA THR A 60 0.04 -12.01 -14.59
C THR A 60 -1.16 -12.43 -13.73
N GLU A 61 -2.19 -11.58 -13.63
CA GLU A 61 -3.47 -11.93 -12.99
C GLU A 61 -4.05 -13.22 -13.58
N ALA A 62 -4.09 -13.35 -14.89
CA ALA A 62 -4.59 -14.54 -15.58
C ALA A 62 -3.82 -15.84 -15.23
N GLN A 63 -2.55 -15.71 -14.83
CA GLN A 63 -1.76 -16.85 -14.38
C GLN A 63 -1.91 -17.12 -12.87
N PHE A 64 -2.18 -16.08 -12.10
CA PHE A 64 -2.31 -16.13 -10.65
C PHE A 64 -3.67 -16.66 -10.21
N GLU A 65 -4.77 -16.13 -10.78
CA GLU A 65 -6.14 -16.49 -10.39
C GLU A 65 -6.43 -18.00 -10.38
N PRO A 66 -6.16 -18.78 -11.44
CA PRO A 66 -6.46 -20.22 -11.42
C PRO A 66 -5.61 -20.98 -10.40
N ARG A 67 -4.39 -20.51 -10.11
CA ARG A 67 -3.52 -21.15 -9.12
C ARG A 67 -3.98 -20.88 -7.69
N LEU A 68 -4.36 -19.64 -7.40
CA LEU A 68 -4.91 -19.29 -6.08
C LEU A 68 -6.27 -19.95 -5.86
N ALA A 69 -7.12 -19.98 -6.90
CA ALA A 69 -8.41 -20.65 -6.86
C ALA A 69 -8.29 -22.14 -6.49
N ALA A 70 -7.32 -22.84 -7.10
CA ALA A 70 -7.03 -24.23 -6.77
C ALA A 70 -6.56 -24.43 -5.32
N VAL A 71 -5.81 -23.47 -4.77
CA VAL A 71 -5.33 -23.50 -3.37
C VAL A 71 -6.45 -23.21 -2.37
N LEU A 72 -7.41 -22.36 -2.75
CA LEU A 72 -8.56 -22.00 -1.91
C LEU A 72 -9.80 -22.89 -2.15
N GLU A 73 -9.77 -23.74 -3.18
CA GLU A 73 -10.88 -24.58 -3.61
C GLU A 73 -12.14 -23.77 -3.98
N VAL A 74 -11.94 -22.65 -4.71
CA VAL A 74 -12.99 -21.75 -5.17
C VAL A 74 -12.93 -21.58 -6.70
N GLU A 75 -13.96 -20.94 -7.28
CA GLU A 75 -13.97 -20.60 -8.71
C GLU A 75 -12.89 -19.53 -9.02
N SER A 76 -12.24 -19.70 -10.19
CA SER A 76 -11.15 -18.80 -10.59
C SER A 76 -11.61 -17.52 -11.28
N GLU A 77 -12.85 -17.49 -11.81
CA GLU A 77 -13.35 -16.36 -12.57
C GLU A 77 -13.37 -15.07 -11.73
N ARG A 78 -12.66 -14.04 -12.20
CA ARG A 78 -12.54 -12.75 -11.54
C ARG A 78 -12.19 -12.85 -10.04
N LEU A 79 -11.33 -13.80 -9.69
CA LEU A 79 -10.98 -14.07 -8.29
C LEU A 79 -10.36 -12.85 -7.62
N ILE A 80 -9.48 -12.13 -8.31
CA ILE A 80 -8.86 -10.91 -7.79
C ILE A 80 -9.92 -9.83 -7.55
N ASP A 81 -10.85 -9.62 -8.48
CA ASP A 81 -11.93 -8.65 -8.31
C ASP A 81 -12.81 -9.00 -7.10
N ARG A 82 -13.13 -10.27 -6.91
CA ARG A 82 -13.92 -10.73 -5.75
C ARG A 82 -13.14 -10.56 -4.44
N LEU A 83 -11.85 -10.90 -4.45
CA LEU A 83 -10.98 -10.82 -3.27
C LEU A 83 -10.79 -9.38 -2.76
N PHE A 84 -10.72 -8.43 -3.68
CA PHE A 84 -10.52 -7.00 -3.37
C PHE A 84 -11.78 -6.13 -3.56
N GLY A 85 -12.92 -6.74 -3.89
CA GLY A 85 -14.16 -6.03 -4.20
C GLY A 85 -14.76 -5.21 -3.05
N GLY A 86 -14.35 -5.50 -1.80
CA GLY A 86 -14.76 -4.73 -0.62
C GLY A 86 -13.84 -3.57 -0.27
N MET A 87 -12.79 -3.32 -1.06
CA MET A 87 -11.88 -2.21 -0.80
C MET A 87 -12.46 -0.89 -1.31
N GLU A 88 -12.51 0.10 -0.43
CA GLU A 88 -12.92 1.47 -0.73
C GLU A 88 -11.79 2.44 -0.41
N LEU A 89 -11.71 3.54 -1.15
CA LEU A 89 -10.76 4.61 -0.84
C LEU A 89 -11.14 5.30 0.48
N ASP A 90 -10.14 5.63 1.30
CA ASP A 90 -10.33 6.43 2.52
C ASP A 90 -10.29 7.93 2.18
N PRO A 91 -11.44 8.64 2.22
CA PRO A 91 -11.49 10.05 1.84
C PRO A 91 -10.63 10.93 2.76
N ALA A 92 -10.51 10.58 4.06
CA ALA A 92 -9.74 11.37 5.01
C ALA A 92 -8.25 11.27 4.73
N MET A 93 -7.74 10.07 4.41
CA MET A 93 -6.36 9.90 4.00
C MET A 93 -6.05 10.63 2.69
N LEU A 94 -6.93 10.54 1.71
CA LEU A 94 -6.78 11.27 0.44
C LEU A 94 -6.74 12.79 0.65
N ASP A 95 -7.61 13.32 1.52
CA ASP A 95 -7.63 14.74 1.85
C ASP A 95 -6.36 15.18 2.58
N GLY A 96 -5.79 14.31 3.42
CA GLY A 96 -4.49 14.52 4.05
C GLY A 96 -3.35 14.63 3.04
N VAL A 97 -3.32 13.74 2.03
CA VAL A 97 -2.34 13.82 0.92
C VAL A 97 -2.52 15.12 0.13
N ARG A 98 -3.79 15.51 -0.18
CA ARG A 98 -4.07 16.80 -0.83
C ARG A 98 -3.61 17.98 0.01
N ALA A 99 -3.78 17.92 1.34
CA ALA A 99 -3.32 18.96 2.25
C ALA A 99 -1.79 19.06 2.24
N ALA A 100 -1.06 17.96 2.26
CA ALA A 100 0.39 17.93 2.12
C ALA A 100 0.86 18.60 0.82
N ARG A 101 0.25 18.25 -0.32
CA ARG A 101 0.56 18.90 -1.61
C ARG A 101 0.33 20.41 -1.59
N ARG A 102 -0.82 20.85 -1.04
CA ARG A 102 -1.11 22.29 -0.91
C ARG A 102 -0.10 23.03 -0.04
N ALA A 103 0.51 22.33 0.93
CA ALA A 103 1.59 22.87 1.77
C ALA A 103 2.98 22.84 1.09
N GLY A 104 3.07 22.35 -0.14
CA GLY A 104 4.33 22.24 -0.88
C GLY A 104 5.15 20.98 -0.57
N VAL A 105 4.58 20.03 0.16
CA VAL A 105 5.21 18.72 0.41
C VAL A 105 5.11 17.88 -0.85
N ARG A 106 6.21 17.28 -1.28
CA ARG A 106 6.22 16.31 -2.38
C ARG A 106 5.58 15.00 -1.94
N THR A 107 4.72 14.45 -2.77
CA THR A 107 3.95 13.25 -2.41
C THR A 107 4.32 12.08 -3.30
N GLY A 108 4.47 10.90 -2.70
CA GLY A 108 4.78 9.65 -3.38
C GLY A 108 3.85 8.53 -2.99
N LEU A 109 3.51 7.68 -3.96
CA LEU A 109 2.81 6.41 -3.75
C LEU A 109 3.82 5.26 -3.86
N LEU A 110 3.86 4.38 -2.86
CA LEU A 110 4.74 3.21 -2.83
C LEU A 110 3.94 1.97 -2.47
N SER A 111 3.56 1.16 -3.46
CA SER A 111 2.66 0.03 -3.27
C SER A 111 3.25 -1.29 -3.76
N ASN A 112 3.07 -2.35 -2.95
CA ASN A 112 3.22 -3.73 -3.41
C ASN A 112 1.92 -4.12 -4.13
N SER A 113 1.95 -4.12 -5.45
CA SER A 113 0.76 -4.36 -6.24
C SER A 113 1.12 -4.60 -7.71
N TRP A 114 0.12 -4.89 -8.47
CA TRP A 114 0.16 -5.13 -9.91
C TRP A 114 -0.98 -4.35 -10.60
N GLY A 115 -0.86 -4.15 -11.91
CA GLY A 115 -1.88 -3.45 -12.69
C GLY A 115 -1.84 -1.93 -12.56
N HIS A 116 -2.11 -1.25 -13.65
CA HIS A 116 -1.96 0.21 -13.80
C HIS A 116 -3.24 0.97 -13.49
N ASP A 117 -4.38 0.37 -13.82
CA ASP A 117 -5.66 1.10 -13.93
C ASP A 117 -6.26 1.50 -12.56
N ARG A 118 -5.91 0.79 -11.50
CA ARG A 118 -6.39 1.07 -10.13
C ARG A 118 -5.97 2.44 -9.61
N TYR A 119 -4.84 2.95 -10.10
CA TYR A 119 -4.21 4.16 -9.59
C TYR A 119 -4.50 5.40 -10.42
N ALA A 120 -5.04 5.23 -11.64
CA ALA A 120 -5.35 6.34 -12.54
C ALA A 120 -6.19 7.46 -11.89
N PRO A 121 -7.20 7.18 -11.05
CA PRO A 121 -7.97 8.22 -10.34
C PRO A 121 -7.14 9.02 -9.34
N LEU A 122 -5.92 8.58 -9.00
CA LEU A 122 -5.04 9.18 -8.00
C LEU A 122 -3.81 9.86 -8.60
N ASP A 123 -3.66 9.85 -9.93
CA ASP A 123 -2.46 10.37 -10.61
C ASP A 123 -2.15 11.82 -10.24
N ASP A 124 -3.18 12.66 -10.07
CA ASP A 124 -3.02 14.06 -9.68
C ASP A 124 -2.57 14.26 -8.23
N LEU A 125 -2.59 13.21 -7.40
CA LEU A 125 -2.23 13.29 -5.99
C LEU A 125 -0.75 13.09 -5.73
N PHE A 126 0.00 12.53 -6.68
CA PHE A 126 1.37 12.10 -6.45
C PHE A 126 2.34 12.72 -7.45
N ASP A 127 3.48 13.22 -6.93
CA ASP A 127 4.60 13.68 -7.77
C ASP A 127 5.42 12.50 -8.30
N ALA A 128 5.39 11.37 -7.59
CA ALA A 128 6.00 10.13 -8.01
C ALA A 128 5.19 8.91 -7.56
N ARG A 129 5.26 7.84 -8.35
CA ARG A 129 4.63 6.56 -8.06
C ARG A 129 5.63 5.43 -8.29
N VAL A 130 5.68 4.47 -7.36
CA VAL A 130 6.40 3.20 -7.51
C VAL A 130 5.44 2.07 -7.15
N ILE A 131 5.10 1.27 -8.15
CA ILE A 131 4.30 0.06 -8.03
C ILE A 131 5.22 -1.12 -8.27
N SER A 132 5.27 -2.07 -7.34
CA SER A 132 6.22 -3.17 -7.36
C SER A 132 6.17 -4.01 -8.64
N GLY A 133 4.98 -4.27 -9.18
CA GLY A 133 4.80 -5.02 -10.42
C GLY A 133 5.31 -4.31 -11.68
N GLU A 134 5.48 -2.98 -11.62
CA GLU A 134 6.05 -2.19 -12.73
C GLU A 134 7.59 -2.17 -12.70
N VAL A 135 8.17 -2.33 -11.50
CA VAL A 135 9.62 -2.17 -11.30
C VAL A 135 10.35 -3.47 -10.94
N GLY A 136 9.60 -4.57 -10.72
CA GLY A 136 10.17 -5.87 -10.40
C GLY A 136 10.77 -5.98 -8.99
N ILE A 137 10.54 -4.98 -8.13
CA ILE A 137 11.07 -4.92 -6.77
C ILE A 137 9.91 -4.60 -5.82
N ARG A 138 9.82 -5.28 -4.68
CA ARG A 138 8.72 -5.10 -3.72
C ARG A 138 9.22 -4.76 -2.31
N LYS A 139 8.41 -4.09 -1.52
CA LYS A 139 8.62 -3.97 -0.07
C LYS A 139 8.66 -5.39 0.54
N PRO A 140 9.57 -5.71 1.44
CA PRO A 140 10.45 -4.81 2.18
C PRO A 140 11.89 -4.66 1.62
N ASP A 141 12.14 -4.90 0.33
CA ASP A 141 13.47 -4.70 -0.26
C ASP A 141 13.89 -3.22 -0.15
N PRO A 142 15.08 -2.90 0.42
CA PRO A 142 15.54 -1.50 0.54
C PRO A 142 15.60 -0.73 -0.78
N ALA A 143 15.82 -1.40 -1.90
CA ALA A 143 15.94 -0.76 -3.21
C ALA A 143 14.65 -0.04 -3.63
N ILE A 144 13.46 -0.54 -3.26
CA ILE A 144 12.20 0.10 -3.65
C ILE A 144 11.99 1.44 -2.93
N TYR A 145 12.47 1.57 -1.68
CA TYR A 145 12.40 2.85 -0.94
C TYR A 145 13.40 3.86 -1.47
N ALA A 146 14.59 3.41 -1.87
CA ALA A 146 15.55 4.28 -2.55
C ALA A 146 14.99 4.78 -3.88
N LEU A 147 14.33 3.92 -4.67
CA LEU A 147 13.74 4.27 -5.95
C LEU A 147 12.65 5.34 -5.83
N ILE A 148 11.74 5.24 -4.84
CA ILE A 148 10.70 6.28 -4.67
C ILE A 148 11.33 7.62 -4.24
N CYS A 149 12.38 7.61 -3.40
CA CYS A 149 13.10 8.82 -3.04
C CYS A 149 13.81 9.45 -4.24
N GLU A 150 14.43 8.65 -5.10
CA GLU A 150 15.04 9.09 -6.35
C GLU A 150 14.01 9.76 -7.26
N ARG A 151 12.84 9.12 -7.49
CA ARG A 151 11.76 9.69 -8.30
C ARG A 151 11.20 10.99 -7.72
N LEU A 152 11.19 11.12 -6.40
CA LEU A 152 10.82 12.37 -5.72
C LEU A 152 11.93 13.41 -5.71
N ALA A 153 13.17 13.07 -6.12
CA ALA A 153 14.35 13.89 -6.00
C ALA A 153 14.58 14.37 -4.54
N LEU A 154 14.40 13.48 -3.56
CA LEU A 154 14.55 13.72 -2.13
C LEU A 154 15.51 12.70 -1.50
N ALA A 155 16.26 13.14 -0.48
CA ALA A 155 16.98 12.22 0.37
C ALA A 155 16.00 11.43 1.28
N PRO A 156 16.27 10.15 1.62
CA PRO A 156 15.41 9.39 2.54
C PRO A 156 15.10 10.12 3.86
N ALA A 157 16.09 10.80 4.45
CA ALA A 157 15.90 11.55 5.69
C ALA A 157 14.91 12.72 5.58
N ALA A 158 14.66 13.21 4.36
CA ALA A 158 13.67 14.25 4.09
C ALA A 158 12.25 13.69 3.90
N CYS A 159 12.05 12.36 3.98
CA CYS A 159 10.78 11.71 3.73
C CYS A 159 10.13 11.17 5.01
N VAL A 160 8.81 11.23 5.03
CA VAL A 160 7.94 10.48 5.96
C VAL A 160 7.27 9.37 5.16
N PHE A 161 7.36 8.13 5.62
CA PHE A 161 6.69 6.97 5.01
C PHE A 161 5.59 6.44 5.91
N VAL A 162 4.39 6.28 5.35
CA VAL A 162 3.18 5.76 6.02
C VAL A 162 2.83 4.42 5.42
N ASP A 163 2.70 3.38 6.26
CA ASP A 163 2.36 2.01 5.85
C ASP A 163 1.65 1.31 7.02
N ASP A 164 0.76 0.36 6.76
CA ASP A 164 0.01 -0.40 7.76
C ASP A 164 0.76 -1.65 8.25
N LEU A 165 1.82 -2.07 7.54
CA LEU A 165 2.61 -3.25 7.86
C LEU A 165 3.93 -2.86 8.55
N PRO A 166 4.15 -3.22 9.83
CA PRO A 166 5.40 -2.91 10.55
C PRO A 166 6.66 -3.43 9.85
N GLY A 167 6.53 -4.54 9.08
CA GLY A 167 7.62 -5.14 8.29
C GLY A 167 8.14 -4.21 7.20
N ASN A 168 7.26 -3.41 6.60
CA ASN A 168 7.62 -2.43 5.57
C ASN A 168 8.28 -1.18 6.15
N LEU A 169 7.95 -0.81 7.39
CA LEU A 169 8.52 0.38 8.03
C LEU A 169 9.98 0.19 8.48
N LYS A 170 10.39 -1.04 8.78
CA LYS A 170 11.74 -1.33 9.28
C LYS A 170 12.85 -0.95 8.29
N PRO A 171 12.83 -1.37 7.02
CA PRO A 171 13.84 -0.97 6.05
C PRO A 171 13.80 0.52 5.71
N ALA A 172 12.62 1.15 5.68
CA ALA A 172 12.49 2.58 5.48
C ALA A 172 13.22 3.37 6.58
N ARG A 173 13.06 2.97 7.86
CA ARG A 173 13.82 3.55 9.00
C ARG A 173 15.32 3.34 8.85
N ALA A 174 15.74 2.16 8.42
CA ALA A 174 17.16 1.86 8.23
C ALA A 174 17.82 2.76 7.17
N LEU A 175 17.04 3.23 6.18
CA LEU A 175 17.46 4.23 5.19
C LEU A 175 17.40 5.67 5.70
N GLY A 176 16.90 5.91 6.93
CA GLY A 176 16.80 7.24 7.53
C GLY A 176 15.46 7.93 7.34
N MET A 177 14.45 7.30 6.75
CA MET A 177 13.10 7.86 6.67
C MET A 177 12.45 7.95 8.06
N ALA A 178 11.67 8.99 8.31
CA ALA A 178 10.68 8.95 9.37
C ALA A 178 9.52 8.05 8.96
N THR A 179 8.89 7.35 9.90
CA THR A 179 7.82 6.41 9.56
C THR A 179 6.64 6.54 10.49
N VAL A 180 5.45 6.38 9.94
CA VAL A 180 4.18 6.33 10.67
C VAL A 180 3.50 4.99 10.39
N LEU A 181 3.09 4.29 11.44
CA LEU A 181 2.31 3.07 11.32
C LEU A 181 0.83 3.45 11.27
N HIS A 182 0.20 3.21 10.12
CA HIS A 182 -1.26 3.33 10.02
C HIS A 182 -1.95 2.18 10.75
N ARG A 183 -3.00 2.49 11.52
CA ARG A 183 -3.77 1.51 12.32
C ARG A 183 -5.28 1.60 12.07
N GLY A 184 -5.67 2.06 10.88
CA GLY A 184 -7.07 2.27 10.52
C GLY A 184 -7.67 3.57 11.10
N ASP A 185 -6.86 4.43 11.69
CA ASP A 185 -7.26 5.77 12.16
C ASP A 185 -6.53 6.84 11.32
N ALA A 186 -7.24 7.37 10.34
CA ALA A 186 -6.72 8.40 9.46
C ALA A 186 -6.35 9.68 10.22
N ALA A 187 -7.17 10.09 11.21
CA ALA A 187 -6.93 11.33 11.96
C ALA A 187 -5.63 11.24 12.79
N ALA A 188 -5.41 10.11 13.49
CA ALA A 188 -4.18 9.88 14.22
C ALA A 188 -2.96 9.80 13.27
N THR A 189 -3.08 9.08 12.16
CA THR A 189 -2.02 8.94 11.16
C THR A 189 -1.61 10.28 10.57
N LEU A 190 -2.60 11.11 10.18
CA LEU A 190 -2.35 12.43 9.61
C LEU A 190 -1.79 13.42 10.63
N ALA A 191 -2.18 13.29 11.91
CA ALA A 191 -1.58 14.08 12.99
C ALA A 191 -0.09 13.73 13.17
N ASP A 192 0.26 12.44 13.21
CA ASP A 192 1.63 11.97 13.37
C ASP A 192 2.51 12.36 12.16
N ALA A 193 2.01 12.13 10.94
CA ALA A 193 2.71 12.50 9.71
C ALA A 193 2.88 14.02 9.62
N GLY A 194 1.84 14.77 9.96
CA GLY A 194 1.85 16.24 9.99
C GLY A 194 2.85 16.79 10.98
N ALA A 195 2.94 16.23 12.19
CA ALA A 195 3.93 16.62 13.19
C ALA A 195 5.38 16.42 12.69
N LEU A 196 5.63 15.33 11.95
CA LEU A 196 6.95 15.05 11.36
C LEU A 196 7.31 15.98 10.19
N LEU A 197 6.30 16.45 9.45
CA LEU A 197 6.46 17.36 8.30
C LEU A 197 6.41 18.84 8.71
N GLY A 198 5.87 19.15 9.89
CA GLY A 198 5.67 20.52 10.34
C GLY A 198 4.38 21.18 9.81
N TYR A 199 3.38 20.39 9.42
CA TYR A 199 2.09 20.85 8.87
C TYR A 199 0.91 20.17 9.53
N ASP A 200 -0.27 20.81 9.53
CA ASP A 200 -1.53 20.15 9.89
C ASP A 200 -2.14 19.53 8.62
N LEU A 201 -2.16 18.20 8.56
CA LEU A 201 -2.66 17.43 7.43
C LEU A 201 -4.10 16.93 7.63
N ARG A 202 -4.68 17.15 8.81
CA ARG A 202 -6.03 16.67 9.11
C ARG A 202 -7.07 17.39 8.25
N PRO A 203 -8.14 16.68 7.81
CA PRO A 203 -9.25 17.31 7.12
C PRO A 203 -9.80 18.49 7.96
N ARG A 204 -10.01 19.61 7.31
CA ARG A 204 -10.73 20.71 7.95
C ARG A 204 -12.22 20.42 7.93
N PRO A 205 -12.95 20.68 9.02
CA PRO A 205 -14.39 20.45 9.09
C PRO A 205 -15.17 21.26 8.04
#